data_02f9b18f20d030a08410c3ee17460977
#
_entry.id   02f9b18f20d030a08410c3ee17460977
#
_cell.length_a   1.000
_cell.length_b   1.000
_cell.length_c   1.000
_cell.angle_alpha   90.00
_cell.angle_beta   90.00
_cell.angle_gamma   90.00
#
_symmetry.space_group_name_H-M   'P 1'
#
loop_
_entity.id
_entity.type
_entity.pdbx_description
1 polymer ?
#
loop_
_entity_poly.entity_id
_entity_poly.type
_entity_poly.pdbx_seq_one_letter_code
_entity_poly.pdbx_strand_id
1 'polypeptide(L)'
;MSVPDSTDPDSNGLGSTDPLEIERRLATAHLDVRGRMPWSSNVTLLVELHECDPADRGPVDDGPSVEPLGRAVYKPHRGEQPLWDFPDGLYRREVAAYRLSRALGWDVVPPTVERDGPFGPGSLQWFVDADFDQHYFTMLEDDALHDQLRRLCAFDLVANSTDRKGGHVLVDGHGHLWAIDNGLCLHAEG
;
A
#
# COMPACT_ATOMS: atom_id res chain seq x y z
N MET A 1 -45.89 9.87 -13.82
CA MET A 1 -44.53 10.43 -14.01
C MET A 1 -43.72 9.90 -12.86
N SER A 2 -43.11 8.74 -13.05
CA SER A 2 -42.33 8.05 -12.00
C SER A 2 -40.87 8.42 -12.21
N VAL A 3 -40.23 8.87 -11.13
CA VAL A 3 -38.78 9.17 -11.06
C VAL A 3 -38.04 7.82 -11.01
N PRO A 4 -37.01 7.58 -11.78
CA PRO A 4 -36.22 6.36 -11.63
C PRO A 4 -35.35 6.45 -10.39
N ASP A 5 -35.42 5.39 -9.63
CA ASP A 5 -34.59 5.01 -8.49
C ASP A 5 -33.11 4.99 -8.92
N SER A 6 -32.29 5.86 -8.34
CA SER A 6 -30.86 5.85 -8.48
C SER A 6 -30.30 4.78 -7.55
N THR A 7 -30.15 3.56 -8.05
CA THR A 7 -29.34 2.55 -7.40
C THR A 7 -27.87 2.96 -7.48
N ASP A 8 -27.32 3.33 -6.32
CA ASP A 8 -25.91 3.56 -6.07
C ASP A 8 -25.12 2.27 -6.34
N PRO A 9 -24.07 2.27 -7.19
CA PRO A 9 -23.29 1.07 -7.49
C PRO A 9 -22.19 0.76 -6.45
N ASP A 10 -22.15 1.44 -5.30
CA ASP A 10 -21.08 1.33 -4.31
C ASP A 10 -21.32 0.31 -3.19
N SER A 11 -22.04 -0.77 -3.45
CA SER A 11 -22.23 -1.85 -2.48
C SER A 11 -21.39 -3.10 -2.78
N ASN A 12 -20.10 -2.94 -3.05
CA ASN A 12 -19.14 -4.04 -2.98
C ASN A 12 -18.22 -3.80 -1.77
N GLY A 13 -18.42 -4.58 -0.71
CA GLY A 13 -17.90 -4.53 0.65
C GLY A 13 -16.38 -4.50 0.84
N LEU A 14 -15.68 -3.54 0.25
CA LEU A 14 -14.29 -3.22 0.58
C LEU A 14 -14.28 -1.77 1.09
N GLY A 15 -14.15 -1.67 2.41
CA GLY A 15 -14.28 -0.50 3.21
C GLY A 15 -13.58 0.75 2.70
N SER A 16 -14.16 1.87 3.14
CA SER A 16 -13.75 3.29 3.01
C SER A 16 -12.52 3.55 2.15
N THR A 17 -12.70 4.30 1.07
CA THR A 17 -11.62 4.86 0.23
C THR A 17 -11.03 6.14 0.83
N ASP A 18 -11.53 6.60 2.00
CA ASP A 18 -10.98 7.76 2.71
C ASP A 18 -9.58 7.43 3.24
N PRO A 19 -8.53 8.15 2.79
CA PRO A 19 -7.17 7.92 3.24
C PRO A 19 -6.97 8.02 4.75
N LEU A 20 -7.71 8.88 5.45
CA LEU A 20 -7.62 9.03 6.90
C LEU A 20 -8.18 7.81 7.64
N GLU A 21 -9.26 7.24 7.13
CA GLU A 21 -9.82 6.01 7.67
C GLU A 21 -8.89 4.82 7.41
N ILE A 22 -8.28 4.75 6.24
CA ILE A 22 -7.28 3.72 5.91
C ILE A 22 -6.07 3.85 6.85
N GLU A 23 -5.53 5.06 7.04
CA GLU A 23 -4.43 5.30 7.99
C GLU A 23 -4.79 4.84 9.41
N ARG A 24 -6.02 5.16 9.86
CA ARG A 24 -6.52 4.72 11.17
C ARG A 24 -6.53 3.19 11.28
N ARG A 25 -7.07 2.48 10.28
CA ARG A 25 -7.08 1.01 10.25
C ARG A 25 -5.67 0.44 10.27
N LEU A 26 -4.78 0.96 9.43
CA LEU A 26 -3.37 0.57 9.43
C LEU A 26 -2.71 0.78 10.79
N ALA A 27 -3.03 1.87 11.49
CA ALA A 27 -2.43 2.20 12.78
C ALA A 27 -2.93 1.33 13.94
N THR A 28 -4.21 0.90 13.92
CA THR A 28 -4.89 0.36 15.11
C THR A 28 -5.38 -1.07 14.99
N ALA A 29 -5.64 -1.57 13.75
CA ALA A 29 -6.19 -2.90 13.56
C ALA A 29 -5.23 -4.01 14.03
N HIS A 30 -5.78 -5.15 14.45
CA HIS A 30 -5.00 -6.37 14.67
C HIS A 30 -4.42 -6.88 13.32
N LEU A 31 -3.17 -7.34 13.34
CA LEU A 31 -2.47 -7.85 12.15
C LEU A 31 -2.43 -9.38 12.17
N ASP A 32 -3.09 -10.00 11.23
CA ASP A 32 -2.99 -11.44 10.99
C ASP A 32 -2.09 -11.71 9.78
N VAL A 33 -0.95 -12.37 10.01
CA VAL A 33 0.06 -12.62 8.98
C VAL A 33 -0.38 -13.79 8.10
N ARG A 34 -0.64 -13.51 6.82
CA ARG A 34 -1.06 -14.51 5.84
C ARG A 34 0.10 -15.20 5.13
N GLY A 35 1.22 -14.52 4.96
CA GLY A 35 2.39 -15.13 4.33
C GLY A 35 3.45 -14.14 3.92
N ARG A 36 4.57 -14.68 3.42
CA ARG A 36 5.66 -13.91 2.85
C ARG A 36 5.44 -13.71 1.35
N MET A 37 5.66 -12.50 0.86
CA MET A 37 5.65 -12.19 -0.57
C MET A 37 6.95 -12.71 -1.21
N PRO A 38 6.88 -13.58 -2.24
CA PRO A 38 8.02 -14.39 -2.67
C PRO A 38 9.11 -13.61 -3.44
N TRP A 39 8.78 -12.47 -4.04
CA TRP A 39 9.66 -11.76 -4.98
C TRP A 39 10.38 -10.55 -4.37
N SER A 40 10.43 -10.46 -3.05
CA SER A 40 10.97 -9.32 -2.30
C SER A 40 12.37 -9.63 -1.78
N SER A 41 13.35 -8.74 -1.98
CA SER A 41 14.71 -8.86 -1.46
C SER A 41 14.70 -8.83 0.08
N ASN A 42 13.91 -7.94 0.65
CA ASN A 42 13.66 -7.81 2.08
C ASN A 42 12.48 -8.68 2.52
N VAL A 43 12.33 -8.91 3.82
CA VAL A 43 11.15 -9.60 4.34
C VAL A 43 9.93 -8.71 4.15
N THR A 44 9.02 -9.16 3.29
CA THR A 44 7.77 -8.49 3.00
C THR A 44 6.62 -9.46 3.24
N LEU A 45 5.67 -9.06 4.06
CA LEU A 45 4.58 -9.91 4.53
C LEU A 45 3.23 -9.34 4.11
N LEU A 46 2.37 -10.23 3.59
CA LEU A 46 0.96 -9.91 3.43
C LEU A 46 0.26 -10.13 4.76
N VAL A 47 -0.49 -9.15 5.21
CA VAL A 47 -1.29 -9.20 6.44
C VAL A 47 -2.73 -8.82 6.17
N GLU A 48 -3.64 -9.41 6.93
CA GLU A 48 -5.03 -8.99 7.03
C GLU A 48 -5.24 -8.15 8.28
N LEU A 49 -6.11 -7.16 8.16
CA LEU A 49 -6.45 -6.22 9.22
C LEU A 49 -7.79 -6.65 9.84
N HIS A 50 -7.83 -6.78 11.18
CA HIS A 50 -9.04 -7.15 11.91
C HIS A 50 -9.30 -6.15 13.04
N GLU A 51 -10.56 -6.00 13.46
CA GLU A 51 -10.92 -5.10 14.58
C GLU A 51 -10.30 -5.54 15.89
N CYS A 52 -10.18 -6.84 16.12
CA CYS A 52 -9.59 -7.45 17.32
C CYS A 52 -8.84 -8.72 16.94
N ASP A 53 -8.00 -9.20 17.89
CA ASP A 53 -7.34 -10.49 17.72
C ASP A 53 -8.38 -11.60 17.50
N PRO A 54 -8.27 -12.39 16.42
CA PRO A 54 -9.14 -13.53 16.20
C PRO A 54 -9.14 -14.52 17.38
N ALA A 55 -8.03 -14.61 18.14
CA ALA A 55 -7.92 -15.46 19.32
C ALA A 55 -8.74 -14.96 20.52
N ASP A 56 -9.02 -13.66 20.61
CA ASP A 56 -9.85 -13.03 21.64
C ASP A 56 -11.36 -13.18 21.36
N ARG A 57 -11.69 -13.62 20.17
CA ARG A 57 -13.06 -14.03 19.85
C ARG A 57 -13.29 -15.36 20.53
N GLY A 58 -14.17 -15.40 21.52
CA GLY A 58 -14.60 -16.66 22.14
C GLY A 58 -14.98 -17.71 21.09
N PRO A 59 -15.28 -18.97 21.50
CA PRO A 59 -15.60 -20.03 20.55
C PRO A 59 -16.65 -19.54 19.58
N VAL A 60 -16.26 -19.33 18.32
CA VAL A 60 -17.18 -18.98 17.22
C VAL A 60 -18.08 -20.19 17.01
N ASP A 61 -19.33 -20.01 17.34
CA ASP A 61 -20.41 -20.77 16.72
C ASP A 61 -20.21 -20.65 15.21
N ASP A 62 -20.51 -21.64 14.41
CA ASP A 62 -20.32 -21.72 12.94
C ASP A 62 -20.92 -20.54 12.14
N GLY A 63 -20.85 -19.34 12.67
CA GLY A 63 -21.25 -18.08 12.05
C GLY A 63 -20.26 -17.66 10.95
N PRO A 64 -20.68 -16.79 10.01
CA PRO A 64 -19.84 -16.33 8.91
C PRO A 64 -18.52 -15.75 9.47
N SER A 65 -17.40 -16.15 8.88
CA SER A 65 -16.09 -15.58 9.19
C SER A 65 -16.17 -14.06 9.05
N VAL A 66 -15.76 -13.33 10.10
CA VAL A 66 -15.77 -11.86 10.04
C VAL A 66 -14.76 -11.46 8.97
N GLU A 67 -15.26 -10.78 7.95
CA GLU A 67 -14.40 -10.28 6.87
C GLU A 67 -13.34 -9.33 7.42
N PRO A 68 -12.11 -9.36 6.89
CA PRO A 68 -11.07 -8.44 7.30
C PRO A 68 -11.46 -6.99 6.92
N LEU A 69 -11.01 -6.02 7.73
CA LEU A 69 -11.14 -4.60 7.45
C LEU A 69 -10.36 -4.16 6.20
N GLY A 70 -9.47 -5.02 5.70
CA GLY A 70 -8.64 -4.83 4.54
C GLY A 70 -7.37 -5.65 4.61
N ARG A 71 -6.51 -5.47 3.60
CA ARG A 71 -5.19 -6.10 3.53
C ARG A 71 -4.10 -5.05 3.53
N ALA A 72 -2.91 -5.43 4.00
CA ALA A 72 -1.75 -4.55 4.00
C ALA A 72 -0.45 -5.33 3.74
N VAL A 73 0.57 -4.59 3.33
CA VAL A 73 1.94 -5.09 3.17
C VAL A 73 2.77 -4.61 4.35
N TYR A 74 3.29 -5.54 5.15
CA TYR A 74 4.13 -5.24 6.29
C TYR A 74 5.59 -5.52 5.98
N LYS A 75 6.44 -4.52 6.14
CA LYS A 75 7.90 -4.59 5.95
C LYS A 75 8.58 -4.30 7.30
N PRO A 76 8.90 -5.34 8.09
CA PRO A 76 9.56 -5.17 9.39
C PRO A 76 11.03 -4.77 9.22
N HIS A 77 11.49 -3.85 10.07
CA HIS A 77 12.89 -3.40 10.11
C HIS A 77 13.90 -4.57 10.21
N ARG A 78 13.63 -5.52 11.08
CA ARG A 78 14.53 -6.69 11.26
C ARG A 78 14.62 -7.61 10.03
N GLY A 79 13.82 -7.36 8.99
CA GLY A 79 13.84 -8.07 7.72
C GLY A 79 14.57 -7.31 6.62
N GLU A 80 15.11 -6.13 6.91
CA GLU A 80 15.88 -5.33 5.97
C GLU A 80 17.29 -5.90 5.79
N GLN A 81 17.78 -5.84 4.55
CA GLN A 81 19.18 -6.11 4.24
C GLN A 81 19.94 -4.78 4.29
N PRO A 82 21.04 -4.70 5.05
CA PRO A 82 21.86 -3.50 5.12
C PRO A 82 22.40 -3.12 3.74
N LEU A 83 22.33 -1.84 3.42
CA LEU A 83 22.91 -1.26 2.19
C LEU A 83 24.06 -0.32 2.59
N TRP A 84 25.09 -0.25 1.76
CA TRP A 84 26.28 0.56 2.04
C TRP A 84 26.02 2.07 1.85
N ASP A 85 25.04 2.41 1.00
CA ASP A 85 24.71 3.77 0.57
C ASP A 85 23.40 4.32 1.21
N PHE A 86 22.73 3.51 2.01
CA PHE A 86 21.54 3.90 2.75
C PHE A 86 21.73 3.67 4.24
N PRO A 87 21.35 4.65 5.09
CA PRO A 87 21.28 4.41 6.52
C PRO A 87 20.21 3.37 6.86
N ASP A 88 20.38 2.71 8.01
CA ASP A 88 19.45 1.74 8.57
C ASP A 88 18.02 2.30 8.71
N GLY A 89 17.02 1.46 8.56
CA GLY A 89 15.61 1.84 8.66
C GLY A 89 14.96 2.23 7.34
N LEU A 90 15.11 1.41 6.29
CA LEU A 90 14.51 1.62 4.97
C LEU A 90 12.98 1.73 5.05
N TYR A 91 12.34 1.03 5.97
CA TYR A 91 10.90 1.11 6.21
C TYR A 91 10.40 2.54 6.49
N ARG A 92 11.23 3.40 7.10
CA ARG A 92 10.90 4.81 7.35
C ARG A 92 10.82 5.62 6.06
N ARG A 93 11.57 5.21 5.03
CA ARG A 93 11.53 5.84 3.72
C ARG A 93 10.23 5.52 2.99
N GLU A 94 9.68 4.32 3.16
CA GLU A 94 8.33 3.97 2.69
C GLU A 94 7.28 4.91 3.28
N VAL A 95 7.34 5.15 4.59
CA VAL A 95 6.43 6.08 5.29
C VAL A 95 6.67 7.52 4.83
N ALA A 96 7.93 7.93 4.65
CA ALA A 96 8.26 9.28 4.19
C ALA A 96 7.80 9.54 2.75
N ALA A 97 7.91 8.55 1.86
CA ALA A 97 7.39 8.62 0.49
C ALA A 97 5.87 8.85 0.48
N TYR A 98 5.12 8.12 1.29
CA TYR A 98 3.68 8.34 1.43
C TYR A 98 3.36 9.75 1.93
N ARG A 99 4.02 10.19 3.00
CA ARG A 99 3.82 11.54 3.56
C ARG A 99 4.16 12.64 2.55
N LEU A 100 5.21 12.46 1.76
CA LEU A 100 5.58 13.38 0.68
C LEU A 100 4.50 13.41 -0.40
N SER A 101 4.03 12.25 -0.87
CA SER A 101 2.95 12.12 -1.84
C SER A 101 1.69 12.86 -1.39
N ARG A 102 1.29 12.67 -0.12
CA ARG A 102 0.16 13.36 0.50
C ARG A 102 0.37 14.88 0.59
N ALA A 103 1.54 15.32 1.02
CA ALA A 103 1.87 16.74 1.15
C ALA A 103 1.85 17.47 -0.20
N LEU A 104 2.19 16.77 -1.28
CA LEU A 104 2.12 17.28 -2.65
C LEU A 104 0.69 17.26 -3.23
N GLY A 105 -0.25 16.55 -2.60
CA GLY A 105 -1.59 16.32 -3.14
C GLY A 105 -1.59 15.47 -4.42
N TRP A 106 -0.59 14.58 -4.55
CA TRP A 106 -0.43 13.78 -5.77
C TRP A 106 -1.02 12.38 -5.66
N ASP A 107 -1.15 11.88 -4.44
CA ASP A 107 -1.74 10.58 -4.09
C ASP A 107 -1.20 9.41 -4.93
N VAL A 108 0.12 9.42 -5.21
CA VAL A 108 0.78 8.38 -6.01
C VAL A 108 1.34 7.22 -5.17
N VAL A 109 1.42 7.36 -3.84
CA VAL A 109 1.89 6.30 -2.93
C VAL A 109 0.72 5.85 -2.06
N PRO A 110 0.46 4.55 -1.94
CA PRO A 110 -0.62 4.04 -1.09
C PRO A 110 -0.45 4.45 0.37
N PRO A 111 -1.53 4.61 1.14
CA PRO A 111 -1.47 4.91 2.57
C PRO A 111 -0.49 3.99 3.30
N THR A 112 0.48 4.59 4.01
CA THR A 112 1.58 3.87 4.66
C THR A 112 1.85 4.49 6.03
N VAL A 113 1.86 3.66 7.07
CA VAL A 113 2.16 4.09 8.45
C VAL A 113 3.36 3.36 9.01
N GLU A 114 4.04 3.97 9.98
CA GLU A 114 5.00 3.30 10.85
C GLU A 114 4.26 2.72 12.05
N ARG A 115 4.48 1.45 12.36
CA ARG A 115 3.99 0.83 13.59
C ARG A 115 4.80 -0.39 14.01
N ASP A 116 4.66 -0.78 15.27
CA ASP A 116 5.07 -2.09 15.74
C ASP A 116 4.06 -3.15 15.28
N GLY A 117 4.59 -4.22 14.71
CA GLY A 117 3.84 -5.38 14.28
C GLY A 117 4.40 -6.67 14.91
N PRO A 118 3.95 -7.84 14.46
CA PRO A 118 4.38 -9.14 15.02
C PRO A 118 5.89 -9.38 14.98
N PHE A 119 6.62 -8.68 14.12
CA PHE A 119 8.08 -8.80 13.95
C PHE A 119 8.84 -7.52 14.33
N GLY A 120 8.23 -6.62 15.11
CA GLY A 120 8.82 -5.37 15.58
C GLY A 120 8.43 -4.16 14.73
N PRO A 121 9.17 -3.03 14.85
CA PRO A 121 8.86 -1.82 14.08
C PRO A 121 9.01 -2.05 12.58
N GLY A 122 8.16 -1.38 11.80
CA GLY A 122 8.20 -1.49 10.34
C GLY A 122 7.20 -0.54 9.68
N SER A 123 7.17 -0.56 8.35
CA SER A 123 6.12 0.10 7.57
C SER A 123 4.97 -0.88 7.32
N LEU A 124 3.76 -0.34 7.39
CA LEU A 124 2.54 -1.02 7.01
C LEU A 124 1.84 -0.19 5.93
N GLN A 125 1.80 -0.72 4.71
CA GLN A 125 1.24 -0.08 3.54
C GLN A 125 -0.07 -0.75 3.15
N TRP A 126 -1.10 0.04 2.83
CA TRP A 126 -2.35 -0.48 2.30
C TRP A 126 -2.11 -1.31 1.03
N PHE A 127 -2.70 -2.49 0.98
CA PHE A 127 -2.58 -3.36 -0.18
C PHE A 127 -3.41 -2.81 -1.34
N VAL A 128 -2.77 -2.59 -2.47
CA VAL A 128 -3.43 -2.18 -3.71
C VAL A 128 -3.95 -3.43 -4.42
N ASP A 129 -5.24 -3.48 -4.66
CA ASP A 129 -5.85 -4.52 -5.49
C ASP A 129 -5.68 -4.11 -6.97
N ALA A 130 -4.52 -4.46 -7.49
CA ALA A 130 -4.07 -4.04 -8.80
C ALA A 130 -4.49 -5.06 -9.88
N ASP A 131 -4.62 -4.56 -11.11
CA ASP A 131 -4.66 -5.41 -12.30
C ASP A 131 -3.24 -5.88 -12.63
N PHE A 132 -2.91 -7.11 -12.22
CA PHE A 132 -1.58 -7.70 -12.43
C PHE A 132 -1.30 -8.14 -13.89
N ASP A 133 -2.27 -8.07 -14.77
CA ASP A 133 -2.09 -8.26 -16.21
C ASP A 133 -1.54 -6.98 -16.86
N GLN A 134 -1.66 -5.84 -16.18
CA GLN A 134 -1.07 -4.57 -16.55
C GLN A 134 0.38 -4.47 -16.06
N HIS A 135 1.25 -3.99 -16.91
CA HIS A 135 2.64 -3.68 -16.57
C HIS A 135 3.07 -2.37 -17.21
N TYR A 136 4.19 -1.82 -16.76
CA TYR A 136 4.66 -0.50 -17.19
C TYR A 136 4.58 -0.26 -18.72
N PHE A 137 4.94 -1.25 -19.53
CA PHE A 137 4.92 -1.08 -20.99
C PHE A 137 3.50 -1.04 -21.58
N THR A 138 2.55 -1.81 -21.03
CA THR A 138 1.14 -1.72 -21.45
C THR A 138 0.52 -0.39 -21.01
N MET A 139 0.90 0.10 -19.82
CA MET A 139 0.47 1.42 -19.32
C MET A 139 0.98 2.57 -20.19
N LEU A 140 2.18 2.43 -20.82
CA LEU A 140 2.72 3.42 -21.76
C LEU A 140 1.94 3.50 -23.07
N GLU A 141 1.23 2.44 -23.44
CA GLU A 141 0.39 2.40 -24.65
C GLU A 141 -0.99 3.01 -24.41
N ASP A 142 -1.37 3.27 -23.16
CA ASP A 142 -2.65 3.90 -22.79
C ASP A 142 -2.47 5.40 -22.54
N ASP A 143 -2.92 6.22 -23.47
CA ASP A 143 -2.86 7.67 -23.39
C ASP A 143 -3.56 8.23 -22.13
N ALA A 144 -4.59 7.54 -21.62
CA ALA A 144 -5.31 7.96 -20.42
C ALA A 144 -4.42 7.92 -19.15
N LEU A 145 -3.39 7.09 -19.13
CA LEU A 145 -2.47 6.95 -18.00
C LEU A 145 -1.26 7.90 -18.08
N HIS A 146 -1.02 8.55 -19.23
CA HIS A 146 0.20 9.35 -19.46
C HIS A 146 0.38 10.48 -18.44
N ASP A 147 -0.66 11.17 -18.02
CA ASP A 147 -0.54 12.26 -17.04
C ASP A 147 -0.21 11.73 -15.65
N GLN A 148 -0.72 10.55 -15.29
CA GLN A 148 -0.39 9.89 -14.05
C GLN A 148 1.06 9.37 -14.07
N LEU A 149 1.52 8.80 -15.20
CA LEU A 149 2.91 8.36 -15.38
C LEU A 149 3.89 9.54 -15.28
N ARG A 150 3.58 10.70 -15.90
CA ARG A 150 4.37 11.92 -15.75
C ARG A 150 4.45 12.42 -14.31
N ARG A 151 3.32 12.36 -13.59
CA ARG A 151 3.25 12.72 -12.16
C ARG A 151 4.11 11.78 -11.32
N LEU A 152 4.08 10.47 -11.60
CA LEU A 152 4.91 9.47 -10.93
C LEU A 152 6.39 9.71 -11.21
N CYS A 153 6.78 9.97 -12.46
CA CYS A 153 8.16 10.35 -12.79
C CYS A 153 8.61 11.62 -12.04
N ALA A 154 7.75 12.64 -11.98
CA ALA A 154 8.04 13.86 -11.22
C ALA A 154 8.19 13.57 -9.72
N PHE A 155 7.35 12.66 -9.17
CA PHE A 155 7.46 12.20 -7.79
C PHE A 155 8.81 11.53 -7.52
N ASP A 156 9.24 10.62 -8.39
CA ASP A 156 10.53 9.93 -8.24
C ASP A 156 11.71 10.90 -8.27
N LEU A 157 11.64 11.95 -9.08
CA LEU A 157 12.67 13.03 -9.09
C LEU A 157 12.65 13.82 -7.78
N VAL A 158 11.49 14.22 -7.28
CA VAL A 158 11.36 14.98 -6.03
C VAL A 158 11.75 14.13 -4.82
N ALA A 159 11.36 12.87 -4.84
CA ALA A 159 11.68 11.90 -3.79
C ALA A 159 13.12 11.37 -3.87
N ASN A 160 13.89 11.76 -4.89
CA ASN A 160 15.20 11.17 -5.18
C ASN A 160 15.19 9.64 -5.06
N SER A 161 14.30 9.02 -5.82
CA SER A 161 14.11 7.57 -5.85
C SER A 161 15.16 6.93 -6.75
N THR A 162 15.92 5.97 -6.23
CA THR A 162 17.06 5.38 -6.96
C THR A 162 16.76 4.01 -7.56
N ASP A 163 15.62 3.38 -7.25
CA ASP A 163 15.33 2.00 -7.65
C ASP A 163 13.88 1.79 -8.16
N ARG A 164 13.31 2.76 -8.89
CA ARG A 164 12.00 2.57 -9.50
C ARG A 164 12.07 1.53 -10.62
N LYS A 165 11.36 0.42 -10.45
CA LYS A 165 11.21 -0.64 -11.44
C LYS A 165 9.80 -0.63 -12.04
N GLY A 166 9.65 -1.18 -13.24
CA GLY A 166 8.35 -1.30 -13.89
C GLY A 166 7.30 -2.05 -13.05
N GLY A 167 7.72 -3.08 -12.31
CA GLY A 167 6.85 -3.82 -11.39
C GLY A 167 6.50 -3.09 -10.09
N HIS A 168 7.06 -1.89 -9.85
CA HIS A 168 6.70 -1.03 -8.71
C HIS A 168 5.65 0.02 -9.07
N VAL A 169 5.11 -0.04 -10.29
CA VAL A 169 3.99 0.79 -10.76
C VAL A 169 2.80 -0.12 -10.95
N LEU A 170 1.74 0.13 -10.20
CA LEU A 170 0.50 -0.65 -10.24
C LEU A 170 -0.64 0.22 -10.75
N VAL A 171 -1.59 -0.38 -11.42
CA VAL A 171 -2.87 0.27 -11.76
C VAL A 171 -4.00 -0.49 -11.06
N ASP A 172 -4.87 0.22 -10.37
CA ASP A 172 -6.03 -0.37 -9.72
C ASP A 172 -7.25 -0.46 -10.67
N GLY A 173 -8.31 -1.10 -10.21
CA GLY A 173 -9.55 -1.29 -10.97
C GLY A 173 -10.27 0.01 -11.35
N HIS A 174 -9.85 1.16 -10.80
CA HIS A 174 -10.38 2.50 -11.12
C HIS A 174 -9.47 3.27 -12.09
N GLY A 175 -8.36 2.67 -12.54
CA GLY A 175 -7.38 3.30 -13.42
C GLY A 175 -6.46 4.29 -12.70
N HIS A 176 -6.33 4.20 -11.37
CA HIS A 176 -5.38 5.01 -10.62
C HIS A 176 -4.01 4.32 -10.52
N LEU A 177 -2.94 5.09 -10.74
CA LEU A 177 -1.56 4.59 -10.66
C LEU A 177 -0.98 4.76 -9.27
N TRP A 178 -0.39 3.68 -8.79
CA TRP A 178 0.27 3.61 -7.50
C TRP A 178 1.76 3.28 -7.65
N ALA A 179 2.61 4.00 -6.91
CA ALA A 179 4.03 3.72 -6.74
C ALA A 179 4.27 2.98 -5.43
N ILE A 180 4.72 1.74 -5.52
CA ILE A 180 5.07 0.92 -4.36
C ILE A 180 6.59 0.73 -4.26
N ASP A 181 7.05 0.11 -3.17
CA ASP A 181 8.47 -0.21 -2.92
C ASP A 181 9.38 1.02 -2.95
N ASN A 182 9.06 2.00 -2.09
CA ASN A 182 9.76 3.28 -2.01
C ASN A 182 10.88 3.30 -0.95
N GLY A 183 11.35 2.15 -0.48
CA GLY A 183 12.39 2.03 0.54
C GLY A 183 13.73 2.67 0.14
N LEU A 184 13.99 2.83 -1.16
CA LEU A 184 15.20 3.46 -1.70
C LEU A 184 14.93 4.85 -2.28
N CYS A 185 14.07 5.63 -1.63
CA CYS A 185 13.89 7.06 -1.91
C CYS A 185 14.65 7.94 -0.92
N LEU A 186 14.65 9.24 -1.14
CA LEU A 186 15.32 10.25 -0.32
C LEU A 186 16.82 9.96 -0.13
N HIS A 187 17.47 9.51 -1.19
CA HIS A 187 18.92 9.30 -1.19
C HIS A 187 19.64 10.61 -0.88
N ALA A 188 20.75 10.52 -0.11
CA ALA A 188 21.48 11.72 0.33
C ALA A 188 22.29 12.38 -0.80
N GLU A 189 22.66 11.61 -1.83
CA GLU A 189 23.38 12.07 -3.00
C GLU A 189 22.39 12.18 -4.16
N GLY A 190 22.41 13.30 -4.88
CA GLY A 190 21.56 13.56 -6.03
C GLY A 190 22.15 13.04 -7.34
#